data_0d1d6784474d83bc0136bb9ab5335df0
#
_entry.id   0d1d6784474d83bc0136bb9ab5335df0
#
_cell.length_a   1.000
_cell.length_b   1.000
_cell.length_c   1.000
_cell.angle_alpha   90.00
_cell.angle_beta   90.00
_cell.angle_gamma   90.00
#
_symmetry.space_group_name_H-M   'P 1'
#
loop_
_entity.id
_entity.type
_entity.pdbx_description
1 polymer ?
#
loop_
_entity_poly.entity_id
_entity_poly.type
_entity_poly.pdbx_seq_one_letter_code
_entity_poly.pdbx_strand_id
1 'polypeptide(L)'
;MNYILEKYFPIADLIAGTFGKECEVAVHDLENPEQSVVYVVNGEVTGRAKGQSFDHLIKNVLLSKNFKEDRLLNYTFETSTGKKIRSSSLLIRDEKKKVIGMICINYNTTLYLAMQDSLNAFFANSSNTKFAETDEPEPDQDVMAIIDELIMKIIGSSDAKNLNRKRCVELVKFMDDKGIFLVKGAMDKVAELMGVSRITIYSYLDEAKGKR
;
A
#
# COMPACT_ATOMS: atom_id res chain seq x y z
N MET A 1 -13.93 10.17 -10.22
CA MET A 1 -13.10 8.97 -10.55
C MET A 1 -12.25 9.32 -11.75
N ASN A 2 -10.97 8.99 -11.72
CA ASN A 2 -10.02 9.32 -12.77
C ASN A 2 -10.19 8.32 -13.95
N TYR A 3 -10.43 8.80 -15.16
CA TYR A 3 -10.65 7.98 -16.38
C TYR A 3 -9.47 7.04 -16.68
N ILE A 4 -8.27 7.35 -16.21
CA ILE A 4 -7.09 6.49 -16.37
C ILE A 4 -7.29 5.19 -15.60
N LEU A 5 -7.92 5.24 -14.41
CA LEU A 5 -8.18 4.05 -13.59
C LEU A 5 -9.18 3.10 -14.25
N GLU A 6 -10.15 3.63 -15.00
CA GLU A 6 -11.14 2.83 -15.70
C GLU A 6 -10.54 1.89 -16.75
N LYS A 7 -9.39 2.25 -17.31
CA LYS A 7 -8.65 1.40 -18.27
C LYS A 7 -8.16 0.09 -17.65
N TYR A 8 -8.06 0.04 -16.31
CA TYR A 8 -7.62 -1.15 -15.59
C TYR A 8 -8.77 -2.09 -15.21
N PHE A 9 -10.04 -1.67 -15.36
CA PHE A 9 -11.19 -2.52 -15.02
C PHE A 9 -11.27 -3.78 -15.89
N PRO A 10 -11.18 -3.69 -17.23
CA PRO A 10 -11.14 -4.88 -18.07
C PRO A 10 -9.93 -5.78 -17.80
N ILE A 11 -8.81 -5.19 -17.37
CA ILE A 11 -7.62 -5.96 -16.98
C ILE A 11 -7.89 -6.73 -15.69
N ALA A 12 -8.57 -6.09 -14.73
CA ALA A 12 -8.97 -6.74 -13.48
C ALA A 12 -9.93 -7.92 -13.76
N ASP A 13 -10.92 -7.74 -14.64
CA ASP A 13 -11.83 -8.80 -15.05
C ASP A 13 -11.09 -9.97 -15.72
N LEU A 14 -10.17 -9.65 -16.62
CA LEU A 14 -9.37 -10.66 -17.34
C LEU A 14 -8.56 -11.51 -16.35
N ILE A 15 -7.85 -10.86 -15.43
CA ILE A 15 -7.00 -11.56 -14.44
C ILE A 15 -7.87 -12.41 -13.51
N ALA A 16 -8.91 -11.80 -12.91
CA ALA A 16 -9.79 -12.51 -11.99
C ALA A 16 -10.52 -13.67 -12.67
N GLY A 17 -10.99 -13.48 -13.90
CA GLY A 17 -11.64 -14.53 -14.70
C GLY A 17 -10.69 -15.68 -15.05
N THR A 18 -9.41 -15.37 -15.34
CA THR A 18 -8.39 -16.39 -15.65
C THR A 18 -8.06 -17.25 -14.43
N PHE A 19 -7.91 -16.65 -13.25
CA PHE A 19 -7.48 -17.35 -12.03
C PHE A 19 -8.64 -17.81 -11.14
N GLY A 20 -9.87 -17.43 -11.46
CA GLY A 20 -11.09 -17.88 -10.80
C GLY A 20 -11.38 -17.16 -9.48
N LYS A 21 -12.35 -17.69 -8.73
CA LYS A 21 -12.94 -17.05 -7.54
C LYS A 21 -11.98 -16.81 -6.38
N GLU A 22 -10.87 -17.49 -6.32
CA GLU A 22 -9.85 -17.31 -5.29
C GLU A 22 -8.88 -16.16 -5.63
N CYS A 23 -9.06 -15.50 -6.77
CA CYS A 23 -8.27 -14.36 -7.21
C CYS A 23 -9.10 -13.08 -7.18
N GLU A 24 -8.86 -12.25 -6.17
CA GLU A 24 -9.40 -10.89 -6.12
C GLU A 24 -8.49 -9.96 -6.91
N VAL A 25 -9.09 -9.06 -7.69
CA VAL A 25 -8.37 -7.93 -8.28
C VAL A 25 -9.09 -6.65 -7.90
N ALA A 26 -8.38 -5.73 -7.28
CA ALA A 26 -8.91 -4.45 -6.83
C ALA A 26 -8.15 -3.29 -7.49
N VAL A 27 -8.89 -2.26 -7.92
CA VAL A 27 -8.34 -0.99 -8.39
C VAL A 27 -8.68 0.09 -7.37
N HIS A 28 -7.64 0.80 -6.93
CA HIS A 28 -7.74 1.84 -5.92
C HIS A 28 -7.47 3.22 -6.53
N ASP A 29 -8.29 4.19 -6.12
CA ASP A 29 -8.08 5.62 -6.33
C ASP A 29 -7.35 6.19 -5.11
N LEU A 30 -6.08 6.53 -5.26
CA LEU A 30 -5.26 7.08 -4.17
C LEU A 30 -5.49 8.57 -3.94
N GLU A 31 -6.22 9.24 -4.83
CA GLU A 31 -6.65 10.62 -4.64
C GLU A 31 -7.86 10.71 -3.69
N ASN A 32 -8.57 9.58 -3.47
CA ASN A 32 -9.70 9.48 -2.53
C ASN A 32 -9.53 8.26 -1.60
N PRO A 33 -8.61 8.31 -0.62
CA PRO A 33 -8.23 7.16 0.20
C PRO A 33 -9.35 6.60 1.06
N GLU A 34 -10.27 7.43 1.53
CA GLU A 34 -11.41 7.01 2.36
C GLU A 34 -12.42 6.12 1.58
N GLN A 35 -12.46 6.25 0.27
CA GLN A 35 -13.30 5.48 -0.65
C GLN A 35 -12.47 4.96 -1.82
N SER A 36 -11.29 4.45 -1.52
CA SER A 36 -10.28 4.16 -2.53
C SER A 36 -10.63 3.01 -3.45
N VAL A 37 -11.37 2.00 -2.99
CA VAL A 37 -11.77 0.87 -3.82
C VAL A 37 -12.78 1.32 -4.87
N VAL A 38 -12.30 1.64 -6.08
CA VAL A 38 -13.18 2.10 -7.17
C VAL A 38 -13.69 0.95 -8.02
N TYR A 39 -12.96 -0.16 -8.05
CA TYR A 39 -13.35 -1.38 -8.74
C TYR A 39 -12.79 -2.60 -8.02
N VAL A 40 -13.57 -3.68 -7.94
CA VAL A 40 -13.14 -4.96 -7.36
C VAL A 40 -13.87 -6.12 -7.99
N VAL A 41 -13.14 -7.18 -8.27
CA VAL A 41 -13.66 -8.49 -8.71
C VAL A 41 -13.28 -9.51 -7.65
N ASN A 42 -14.20 -10.41 -7.30
CA ASN A 42 -14.05 -11.43 -6.25
C ASN A 42 -13.66 -10.84 -4.88
N GLY A 43 -14.24 -9.70 -4.51
CA GLY A 43 -13.89 -8.95 -3.30
C GLY A 43 -14.06 -9.75 -1.99
N GLU A 44 -14.80 -10.84 -2.00
CA GLU A 44 -14.96 -11.77 -0.88
C GLU A 44 -13.66 -12.50 -0.49
N VAL A 45 -12.64 -12.47 -1.34
CA VAL A 45 -11.33 -13.06 -1.02
C VAL A 45 -10.72 -12.35 0.17
N THR A 46 -10.70 -11.02 0.18
CA THR A 46 -10.17 -10.23 1.29
C THR A 46 -11.25 -9.47 2.08
N GLY A 47 -12.52 -9.59 1.68
CA GLY A 47 -13.64 -8.87 2.29
C GLY A 47 -13.82 -7.44 1.76
N ARG A 48 -13.21 -7.10 0.62
CA ARG A 48 -13.31 -5.76 0.03
C ARG A 48 -14.58 -5.55 -0.77
N ALA A 49 -15.13 -4.33 -0.66
CA ALA A 49 -16.22 -3.85 -1.48
C ALA A 49 -15.93 -2.46 -2.06
N LYS A 50 -16.55 -2.14 -3.20
CA LYS A 50 -16.46 -0.82 -3.80
C LYS A 50 -16.85 0.27 -2.81
N GLY A 51 -16.09 1.35 -2.74
CA GLY A 51 -16.30 2.48 -1.85
C GLY A 51 -15.64 2.35 -0.48
N GLN A 52 -14.98 1.23 -0.17
CA GLN A 52 -14.21 1.08 1.07
C GLN A 52 -12.85 1.76 0.99
N SER A 53 -12.27 2.07 2.16
CA SER A 53 -10.90 2.52 2.32
C SER A 53 -9.89 1.39 2.09
N PHE A 54 -8.60 1.70 2.03
CA PHE A 54 -7.54 0.70 1.79
C PHE A 54 -6.52 0.60 2.93
N ASP A 55 -6.97 0.59 4.14
CA ASP A 55 -6.19 0.70 5.38
C ASP A 55 -4.96 -0.22 5.44
N HIS A 56 -5.10 -1.47 4.96
CA HIS A 56 -3.99 -2.44 4.94
C HIS A 56 -2.87 -2.11 3.95
N LEU A 57 -3.20 -1.43 2.85
CA LEU A 57 -2.25 -1.19 1.77
C LEU A 57 -1.29 -0.06 2.07
N ILE A 58 -1.71 0.91 2.87
CA ILE A 58 -0.84 2.02 3.27
C ILE A 58 0.37 1.46 4.03
N LYS A 59 0.16 0.64 5.07
CA LYS A 59 1.26 0.09 5.88
C LYS A 59 2.25 -0.73 5.06
N ASN A 60 1.75 -1.65 4.27
CA ASN A 60 2.60 -2.67 3.64
C ASN A 60 3.13 -2.27 2.26
N VAL A 61 2.39 -1.47 1.52
CA VAL A 61 2.67 -1.17 0.12
C VAL A 61 3.39 0.17 -0.04
N LEU A 62 2.88 1.26 0.53
CA LEU A 62 3.51 2.58 0.38
C LEU A 62 4.82 2.70 1.16
N LEU A 63 4.96 2.01 2.31
CA LEU A 63 6.19 2.01 3.11
C LEU A 63 7.23 0.99 2.67
N SER A 64 6.86 0.05 1.85
CA SER A 64 7.78 -1.00 1.45
C SER A 64 8.96 -0.40 0.69
N LYS A 65 10.15 -0.46 1.29
CA LYS A 65 11.42 -0.21 0.59
C LYS A 65 11.62 -1.14 -0.62
N ASN A 66 10.74 -2.12 -0.77
CA ASN A 66 10.77 -3.14 -1.81
C ASN A 66 9.97 -2.76 -3.06
N PHE A 67 9.33 -1.57 -3.10
CA PHE A 67 8.70 -1.07 -4.33
C PHE A 67 9.79 -0.72 -5.34
N LYS A 68 10.00 -1.62 -6.29
CA LYS A 68 10.89 -1.40 -7.43
C LYS A 68 10.05 -1.19 -8.67
N GLU A 69 10.34 -0.16 -9.46
CA GLU A 69 9.65 0.11 -10.72
C GLU A 69 8.11 0.16 -10.55
N ASP A 70 7.63 0.85 -9.51
CA ASP A 70 6.19 1.00 -9.20
C ASP A 70 5.45 -0.29 -8.86
N ARG A 71 6.14 -1.40 -8.60
CA ARG A 71 5.52 -2.68 -8.30
C ARG A 71 6.09 -3.33 -7.04
N LEU A 72 5.22 -4.02 -6.32
CA LEU A 72 5.54 -4.93 -5.24
C LEU A 72 4.94 -6.30 -5.57
N LEU A 73 5.76 -7.32 -5.62
CA LEU A 73 5.33 -8.65 -6.07
C LEU A 73 5.43 -9.67 -4.94
N ASN A 74 4.44 -10.58 -4.91
CA ASN A 74 4.49 -11.80 -4.13
C ASN A 74 4.68 -11.60 -2.61
N TYR A 75 4.16 -10.51 -2.05
CA TYR A 75 4.07 -10.36 -0.60
C TYR A 75 2.87 -11.14 -0.05
N THR A 76 2.92 -11.50 1.22
CA THR A 76 1.88 -12.29 1.87
C THR A 76 1.33 -11.55 3.08
N PHE A 77 0.04 -11.74 3.33
CA PHE A 77 -0.62 -11.29 4.55
C PHE A 77 -1.76 -12.25 4.90
N GLU A 78 -2.28 -12.13 6.11
CA GLU A 78 -3.44 -12.86 6.57
C GLU A 78 -4.62 -11.91 6.75
N THR A 79 -5.82 -12.34 6.35
CA THR A 79 -7.05 -11.59 6.60
C THR A 79 -7.54 -11.84 8.03
N SER A 80 -8.40 -10.96 8.55
CA SER A 80 -9.08 -11.14 9.85
C SER A 80 -9.87 -12.46 9.95
N THR A 81 -10.21 -13.06 8.81
CA THR A 81 -10.88 -14.36 8.75
C THR A 81 -9.91 -15.55 8.62
N GLY A 82 -8.61 -15.33 8.75
CA GLY A 82 -7.57 -16.37 8.70
C GLY A 82 -7.20 -16.85 7.29
N LYS A 83 -7.64 -16.14 6.23
CA LYS A 83 -7.21 -16.48 4.87
C LYS A 83 -5.78 -16.02 4.63
N LYS A 84 -4.94 -16.90 4.12
CA LYS A 84 -3.56 -16.58 3.71
C LYS A 84 -3.55 -16.07 2.28
N ILE A 85 -3.19 -14.82 2.11
CA ILE A 85 -3.23 -14.13 0.82
C ILE A 85 -1.82 -13.91 0.30
N ARG A 86 -1.61 -14.28 -0.97
CA ARG A 86 -0.44 -13.87 -1.76
C ARG A 86 -0.85 -12.71 -2.64
N SER A 87 -0.14 -11.60 -2.55
CA SER A 87 -0.52 -10.35 -3.19
C SER A 87 0.58 -9.79 -4.06
N SER A 88 0.16 -9.02 -5.07
CA SER A 88 1.05 -8.19 -5.89
C SER A 88 0.35 -6.88 -6.20
N SER A 89 1.09 -5.77 -6.18
CA SER A 89 0.55 -4.44 -6.41
C SER A 89 1.39 -3.66 -7.39
N LEU A 90 0.72 -2.83 -8.21
CA LEU A 90 1.32 -1.93 -9.18
C LEU A 90 0.72 -0.53 -8.99
N LEU A 91 1.58 0.49 -8.82
CA LEU A 91 1.17 1.88 -8.80
C LEU A 91 0.79 2.34 -10.21
N ILE A 92 -0.30 3.09 -10.29
CA ILE A 92 -0.79 3.70 -11.53
C ILE A 92 -0.43 5.17 -11.51
N ARG A 93 0.21 5.64 -12.57
CA ARG A 93 0.61 7.04 -12.73
C ARG A 93 -0.17 7.72 -13.84
N ASP A 94 -0.35 9.03 -13.70
CA ASP A 94 -0.85 9.88 -14.77
C ASP A 94 0.25 10.24 -15.79
N GLU A 95 -0.11 11.01 -16.80
CA GLU A 95 0.82 11.48 -17.85
C GLU A 95 1.96 12.36 -17.29
N LYS A 96 1.76 12.98 -16.13
CA LYS A 96 2.76 13.78 -15.40
C LYS A 96 3.60 12.92 -14.45
N LYS A 97 3.49 11.58 -14.53
CA LYS A 97 4.15 10.62 -13.64
C LYS A 97 3.73 10.70 -12.17
N LYS A 98 2.65 11.42 -11.84
CA LYS A 98 2.07 11.45 -10.50
C LYS A 98 1.37 10.13 -10.25
N VAL A 99 1.56 9.52 -9.08
CA VAL A 99 0.79 8.36 -8.62
C VAL A 99 -0.66 8.80 -8.38
N ILE A 100 -1.61 8.14 -9.03
CA ILE A 100 -3.04 8.43 -8.93
C ILE A 100 -3.85 7.24 -8.44
N GLY A 101 -3.30 6.04 -8.53
CA GLY A 101 -4.00 4.84 -8.15
C GLY A 101 -3.08 3.64 -8.03
N MET A 102 -3.69 2.49 -7.78
CA MET A 102 -3.01 1.22 -7.64
C MET A 102 -3.93 0.08 -8.09
N ILE A 103 -3.37 -0.92 -8.75
CA ILE A 103 -4.03 -2.21 -8.97
C ILE A 103 -3.38 -3.27 -8.10
N CYS A 104 -4.19 -4.09 -7.45
CA CYS A 104 -3.78 -5.17 -6.57
C CYS A 104 -4.38 -6.48 -7.04
N ILE A 105 -3.56 -7.53 -7.05
CA ILE A 105 -3.98 -8.91 -7.26
C ILE A 105 -3.78 -9.63 -5.93
N ASN A 106 -4.85 -10.20 -5.38
CA ASN A 106 -4.86 -10.91 -4.11
C ASN A 106 -5.33 -12.34 -4.34
N TYR A 107 -4.45 -13.31 -4.15
CA TYR A 107 -4.76 -14.70 -4.37
C TYR A 107 -4.84 -15.46 -3.05
N ASN A 108 -5.97 -16.11 -2.78
CA ASN A 108 -6.13 -16.92 -1.59
C ASN A 108 -5.35 -18.23 -1.73
N THR A 109 -4.30 -18.36 -0.94
CA THR A 109 -3.40 -19.52 -0.93
C THR A 109 -3.69 -20.48 0.23
N THR A 110 -4.71 -20.23 1.04
CA THR A 110 -5.00 -21.01 2.27
C THR A 110 -5.08 -22.49 2.00
N LEU A 111 -5.83 -22.90 0.96
CA LEU A 111 -5.97 -24.31 0.61
C LEU A 111 -4.63 -24.91 0.15
N TYR A 112 -3.86 -24.19 -0.64
CA TYR A 112 -2.58 -24.67 -1.16
C TYR A 112 -1.57 -24.88 -0.04
N LEU A 113 -1.52 -23.96 0.93
CA LEU A 113 -0.66 -24.09 2.10
C LEU A 113 -1.09 -25.27 2.97
N ALA A 114 -2.39 -25.44 3.22
CA ALA A 114 -2.90 -26.61 3.95
C ALA A 114 -2.58 -27.94 3.24
N MET A 115 -2.67 -27.98 1.91
CA MET A 115 -2.26 -29.15 1.14
C MET A 115 -0.75 -29.40 1.23
N GLN A 116 0.07 -28.34 1.15
CA GLN A 116 1.51 -28.43 1.32
C GLN A 116 1.87 -28.97 2.70
N ASP A 117 1.24 -28.47 3.76
CA ASP A 117 1.44 -28.94 5.13
C ASP A 117 1.05 -30.41 5.28
N SER A 118 -0.06 -30.82 4.68
CA SER A 118 -0.50 -32.21 4.67
C SER A 118 0.50 -33.10 3.93
N LEU A 119 1.02 -32.68 2.80
CA LEU A 119 2.05 -33.40 2.06
C LEU A 119 3.37 -33.46 2.85
N ASN A 120 3.78 -32.35 3.45
CA ASN A 120 4.95 -32.31 4.30
C ASN A 120 4.82 -33.26 5.52
N ALA A 121 3.65 -33.26 6.18
CA ALA A 121 3.38 -34.18 7.28
C ALA A 121 3.39 -35.67 6.85
N PHE A 122 2.91 -35.93 5.63
CA PHE A 122 2.90 -37.27 5.07
C PHE A 122 4.32 -37.80 4.72
N PHE A 123 5.17 -36.90 4.18
CA PHE A 123 6.51 -37.26 3.72
C PHE A 123 7.62 -37.01 4.75
N ALA A 124 7.36 -36.22 5.78
CA ALA A 124 8.40 -35.83 6.75
C ALA A 124 8.29 -36.64 8.04
N ASN A 125 9.41 -37.24 8.41
CA ASN A 125 9.77 -37.36 9.82
C ASN A 125 10.13 -35.91 10.27
N SER A 126 9.16 -35.27 10.91
CA SER A 126 9.25 -34.06 11.74
C SER A 126 10.44 -33.11 11.54
N SER A 127 10.21 -31.97 10.92
CA SER A 127 10.93 -30.75 11.28
C SER A 127 9.97 -29.57 11.30
N ASN A 128 9.80 -29.02 12.52
CA ASN A 128 9.02 -27.83 12.81
C ASN A 128 9.59 -26.60 12.08
N THR A 129 8.89 -26.09 11.11
CA THR A 129 9.10 -24.71 10.63
C THR A 129 8.02 -23.81 11.22
N LYS A 130 8.41 -22.95 12.15
CA LYS A 130 7.55 -21.88 12.67
C LYS A 130 7.31 -20.85 11.57
N PHE A 131 6.04 -20.55 11.29
CA PHE A 131 5.66 -19.41 10.46
C PHE A 131 5.94 -18.10 11.21
N ALA A 132 6.38 -17.08 10.49
CA ALA A 132 6.58 -15.74 11.05
C ALA A 132 5.26 -15.16 11.57
N GLU A 133 5.38 -14.43 12.67
CA GLU A 133 4.27 -13.86 13.42
C GLU A 133 3.33 -13.01 12.55
N THR A 134 2.04 -13.19 12.79
CA THR A 134 0.93 -12.47 12.18
C THR A 134 0.93 -11.02 12.64
N ASP A 135 1.02 -10.07 11.71
CA ASP A 135 0.51 -8.72 11.96
C ASP A 135 -1.02 -8.77 11.75
N GLU A 136 -1.76 -8.91 12.84
CA GLU A 136 -3.21 -8.75 12.82
C GLU A 136 -3.55 -7.29 12.54
N PRO A 137 -4.43 -7.01 11.57
CA PRO A 137 -4.97 -5.68 11.44
C PRO A 137 -6.03 -5.47 12.53
N GLU A 138 -5.80 -4.52 13.43
CA GLU A 138 -6.83 -4.09 14.36
C GLU A 138 -8.03 -3.49 13.57
N PRO A 139 -9.27 -3.84 13.94
CA PRO A 139 -10.45 -3.24 13.33
C PRO A 139 -10.52 -1.74 13.71
N ASP A 140 -10.81 -0.90 12.73
CA ASP A 140 -11.05 0.55 12.88
C ASP A 140 -9.84 1.44 13.26
N GLN A 141 -8.66 1.20 12.70
CA GLN A 141 -7.64 2.25 12.78
C GLN A 141 -7.97 3.38 11.78
N ASP A 142 -8.08 4.58 12.31
CA ASP A 142 -8.21 5.82 11.55
C ASP A 142 -7.05 5.90 10.51
N VAL A 143 -7.40 6.03 9.22
CA VAL A 143 -6.43 6.16 8.11
C VAL A 143 -5.40 7.25 8.42
N MET A 144 -5.81 8.32 9.10
CA MET A 144 -4.91 9.39 9.51
C MET A 144 -3.89 8.94 10.57
N ALA A 145 -4.29 8.08 11.52
CA ALA A 145 -3.36 7.53 12.51
C ALA A 145 -2.30 6.64 11.87
N ILE A 146 -2.67 5.85 10.87
CA ILE A 146 -1.74 5.04 10.09
C ILE A 146 -0.74 5.94 9.35
N ILE A 147 -1.23 7.00 8.70
CA ILE A 147 -0.38 7.96 7.98
C ILE A 147 0.58 8.67 8.94
N ASP A 148 0.12 9.05 10.12
CA ASP A 148 0.96 9.65 11.15
C ASP A 148 2.10 8.72 11.55
N GLU A 149 1.80 7.44 11.80
CA GLU A 149 2.83 6.43 12.10
C GLU A 149 3.84 6.28 10.95
N LEU A 150 3.36 6.33 9.70
CA LEU A 150 4.20 6.25 8.52
C LEU A 150 5.14 7.43 8.39
N ILE A 151 4.61 8.64 8.53
CA ILE A 151 5.39 9.87 8.47
C ILE A 151 6.45 9.86 9.57
N MET A 152 6.07 9.45 10.79
CA MET A 152 6.99 9.30 11.92
C MET A 152 8.12 8.31 11.64
N LYS A 153 7.81 7.15 11.04
CA LYS A 153 8.82 6.16 10.64
C LYS A 153 9.76 6.67 9.54
N ILE A 154 9.25 7.44 8.58
CA ILE A 154 10.04 8.01 7.50
C ILE A 154 10.97 9.11 8.01
N ILE A 155 10.46 9.99 8.88
CA ILE A 155 11.23 11.08 9.49
C ILE A 155 12.27 10.52 10.47
N GLY A 156 11.96 9.39 11.11
CA GLY A 156 12.80 8.77 12.14
C GLY A 156 12.52 9.34 13.53
N SER A 157 12.86 8.55 14.54
CA SER A 157 12.69 8.93 15.96
C SER A 157 13.69 9.99 16.46
N SER A 158 14.60 10.46 15.59
CA SER A 158 15.63 11.44 15.93
C SER A 158 15.20 12.83 15.48
N ASP A 159 14.90 13.70 16.43
CA ASP A 159 14.81 15.18 16.29
C ASP A 159 14.49 15.70 14.86
N ALA A 160 13.28 15.44 14.40
CA ALA A 160 12.79 15.92 13.09
C ALA A 160 12.99 17.45 12.92
N LYS A 161 13.03 18.18 14.04
CA LYS A 161 13.24 19.64 14.08
C LYS A 161 14.69 20.07 13.87
N ASN A 162 15.65 19.16 13.93
CA ASN A 162 17.09 19.45 13.79
C ASN A 162 17.69 18.95 12.46
N LEU A 163 16.85 18.53 11.50
CA LEU A 163 17.32 18.09 10.19
C LEU A 163 17.84 19.27 9.35
N ASN A 164 18.99 19.05 8.70
CA ASN A 164 19.48 20.06 7.74
C ASN A 164 18.56 20.12 6.50
N ARG A 165 18.58 21.27 5.80
CA ARG A 165 17.72 21.52 4.63
C ARG A 165 17.81 20.42 3.58
N LYS A 166 19.03 19.94 3.27
CA LYS A 166 19.25 18.90 2.26
C LYS A 166 18.50 17.62 2.62
N ARG A 167 18.56 17.21 3.90
CA ARG A 167 17.88 16.02 4.39
C ARG A 167 16.36 16.20 4.36
N CYS A 168 15.87 17.41 4.68
CA CYS A 168 14.44 17.70 4.57
C CYS A 168 13.96 17.57 3.11
N VAL A 169 14.69 18.09 2.14
CA VAL A 169 14.36 17.95 0.71
C VAL A 169 14.34 16.47 0.27
N GLU A 170 15.34 15.67 0.69
CA GLU A 170 15.40 14.26 0.39
C GLU A 170 14.19 13.49 0.99
N LEU A 171 13.81 13.77 2.24
CA LEU A 171 12.66 13.14 2.89
C LEU A 171 11.34 13.52 2.23
N VAL A 172 11.16 14.81 1.94
CA VAL A 172 9.95 15.31 1.26
C VAL A 172 9.84 14.72 -0.15
N LYS A 173 10.96 14.63 -0.89
CA LYS A 173 11.01 13.93 -2.17
C LYS A 173 10.59 12.48 -2.04
N PHE A 174 11.15 11.76 -1.07
CA PHE A 174 10.80 10.36 -0.83
C PHE A 174 9.31 10.18 -0.53
N MET A 175 8.73 11.05 0.30
CA MET A 175 7.29 11.03 0.61
C MET A 175 6.42 11.32 -0.63
N ASP A 176 6.83 12.27 -1.49
CA ASP A 176 6.13 12.58 -2.75
C ASP A 176 6.21 11.40 -3.73
N ASP A 177 7.38 10.81 -3.89
CA ASP A 177 7.59 9.62 -4.73
C ASP A 177 6.76 8.41 -4.24
N LYS A 178 6.51 8.32 -2.93
CA LYS A 178 5.67 7.28 -2.31
C LYS A 178 4.18 7.64 -2.28
N GLY A 179 3.79 8.82 -2.73
CA GLY A 179 2.39 9.23 -2.80
C GLY A 179 1.78 9.66 -1.46
N ILE A 180 2.58 9.89 -0.41
CA ILE A 180 2.09 10.33 0.91
C ILE A 180 1.28 11.62 0.80
N PHE A 181 1.70 12.57 -0.03
CA PHE A 181 1.00 13.86 -0.22
C PHE A 181 -0.29 13.76 -1.05
N LEU A 182 -0.65 12.59 -1.55
CA LEU A 182 -1.96 12.35 -2.16
C LEU A 182 -3.06 12.27 -1.10
N VAL A 183 -2.70 11.93 0.12
CA VAL A 183 -3.66 11.80 1.21
C VAL A 183 -4.01 13.18 1.75
N LYS A 184 -5.31 13.45 1.84
CA LYS A 184 -5.83 14.71 2.39
C LYS A 184 -5.37 14.88 3.84
N GLY A 185 -4.69 16.00 4.13
CA GLY A 185 -4.16 16.30 5.47
C GLY A 185 -2.70 15.88 5.70
N ALA A 186 -2.14 14.95 4.92
CA ALA A 186 -0.75 14.51 5.10
C ALA A 186 0.28 15.65 4.95
N MET A 187 0.01 16.61 4.08
CA MET A 187 0.86 17.81 3.91
C MET A 187 0.97 18.62 5.20
N ASP A 188 -0.16 18.83 5.87
CA ASP A 188 -0.22 19.58 7.13
C ASP A 188 0.50 18.81 8.24
N LYS A 189 0.31 17.49 8.26
CA LYS A 189 0.95 16.62 9.25
C LYS A 189 2.47 16.55 9.10
N VAL A 190 2.96 16.42 7.87
CA VAL A 190 4.40 16.46 7.59
C VAL A 190 4.99 17.81 8.01
N ALA A 191 4.32 18.92 7.71
CA ALA A 191 4.75 20.26 8.10
C ALA A 191 4.86 20.39 9.64
N GLU A 192 3.84 19.91 10.36
CA GLU A 192 3.82 19.87 11.83
C GLU A 192 4.99 19.03 12.39
N LEU A 193 5.16 17.80 11.93
CA LEU A 193 6.18 16.88 12.42
C LEU A 193 7.61 17.34 12.10
N MET A 194 7.81 17.98 10.95
CA MET A 194 9.10 18.57 10.58
C MET A 194 9.33 19.95 11.19
N GLY A 195 8.34 20.52 11.89
CA GLY A 195 8.44 21.86 12.52
C GLY A 195 8.58 23.01 11.52
N VAL A 196 8.02 22.87 10.31
CA VAL A 196 8.08 23.86 9.23
C VAL A 196 6.69 24.27 8.76
N SER A 197 6.59 25.35 8.00
CA SER A 197 5.33 25.73 7.40
C SER A 197 4.99 24.86 6.18
N ARG A 198 3.70 24.76 5.86
CA ARG A 198 3.22 24.10 4.64
C ARG A 198 3.86 24.70 3.37
N ILE A 199 4.09 26.02 3.35
CA ILE A 199 4.78 26.72 2.26
C ILE A 199 6.21 26.19 2.13
N THR A 200 6.87 25.90 3.24
CA THR A 200 8.23 25.34 3.26
C THR A 200 8.25 23.95 2.64
N ILE A 201 7.23 23.11 2.90
CA ILE A 201 7.12 21.77 2.28
C ILE A 201 6.98 21.91 0.75
N TYR A 202 6.15 22.84 0.26
CA TYR A 202 6.06 23.12 -1.18
C TYR A 202 7.41 23.57 -1.77
N SER A 203 8.15 24.43 -1.05
CA SER A 203 9.50 24.83 -1.47
C SER A 203 10.47 23.66 -1.58
N TYR A 204 10.39 22.69 -0.65
CA TYR A 204 11.20 21.48 -0.71
C TYR A 204 10.80 20.56 -1.88
N LEU A 205 9.51 20.46 -2.18
CA LEU A 205 9.01 19.73 -3.34
C LEU A 205 9.48 20.34 -4.67
N ASP A 206 9.45 21.67 -4.78
CA ASP A 206 9.91 22.36 -5.99
C ASP A 206 11.42 22.21 -6.17
N GLU A 207 12.20 22.30 -5.09
CA GLU A 207 13.64 22.04 -5.10
C GLU A 207 13.95 20.59 -5.49
N ALA A 208 13.22 19.63 -4.94
CA ALA A 208 13.35 18.21 -5.27
C ALA A 208 13.03 17.89 -6.73
N LYS A 209 12.14 18.67 -7.36
CA LYS A 209 11.74 18.56 -8.78
C LYS A 209 12.62 19.38 -9.73
N GLY A 210 13.67 20.02 -9.21
CA GLY A 210 14.59 20.83 -10.01
C GLY A 210 13.97 22.09 -10.60
N LYS A 211 12.94 22.65 -9.96
CA LYS A 211 12.27 23.89 -10.39
C LYS A 211 12.87 25.16 -9.78
N ARG A 212 14.00 25.02 -9.07
CA ARG A 212 14.82 26.11 -8.53
C ARG A 212 16.30 25.86 -8.75
#